data_905662fa6a39e72a2e48cce6b8475339
#
_entry.id   905662fa6a39e72a2e48cce6b8475339
#
_cell.length_a   1.000
_cell.length_b   1.000
_cell.length_c   1.000
_cell.angle_alpha   90.00
_cell.angle_beta   90.00
_cell.angle_gamma   90.00
#
_symmetry.space_group_name_H-M   'P 1'
#
loop_
_entity.id
_entity.type
_entity.pdbx_description
1 polymer ?
#
loop_
_entity_poly.entity_id
_entity_poly.type
_entity_poly.pdbx_seq_one_letter_code
_entity_poly.pdbx_strand_id
1 'polypeptide(L)'
;MLGIVVFALSGCGSTTIDLNKYITIEAEGYDSMGTLRCTFDYEAFEKDYDGKIKANVKSSDGGTAAEIAMVLGFGEEVVDVFLDYCVYYQLDKRSDLSNGDVVTLTWDCEDEDAKKYFNVQLKYTDIQYTVKELTEVGTFDPFEYVSVEFSGA
;
A
#
# COMPACT_ATOMS: atom_id res chain seq x y z
N MET A 1 0.03 33.18 30.62
CA MET A 1 0.10 33.21 29.14
C MET A 1 1.48 32.74 28.74
N LEU A 2 1.62 31.46 28.42
CA LEU A 2 2.91 30.87 28.04
C LEU A 2 2.89 30.69 26.51
N GLY A 3 3.62 31.56 25.79
CA GLY A 3 3.73 31.48 24.33
C GLY A 3 4.63 30.35 23.92
N ILE A 4 4.08 29.36 23.18
CA ILE A 4 4.85 28.33 22.52
C ILE A 4 5.46 28.98 21.26
N VAL A 5 6.74 29.24 21.30
CA VAL A 5 7.51 29.65 20.10
C VAL A 5 7.80 28.37 19.32
N VAL A 6 7.06 28.12 18.25
CA VAL A 6 7.38 27.08 17.26
C VAL A 6 8.56 27.60 16.43
N PHE A 7 9.76 27.12 16.72
CA PHE A 7 10.89 27.30 15.83
C PHE A 7 10.65 26.42 14.58
N ALA A 8 10.23 27.05 13.50
CA ALA A 8 10.35 26.47 12.17
C ALA A 8 11.85 26.44 11.82
N LEU A 9 12.48 25.31 12.07
CA LEU A 9 13.81 25.01 11.54
C LEU A 9 13.66 24.81 10.03
N SER A 10 13.83 25.86 9.25
CA SER A 10 14.11 25.78 7.81
C SER A 10 15.52 25.23 7.63
N GLY A 11 15.72 23.99 8.01
CA GLY A 11 16.91 23.20 7.71
C GLY A 11 16.74 22.58 6.34
N CYS A 12 17.81 22.52 5.58
CA CYS A 12 17.97 21.71 4.38
C CYS A 12 17.88 20.21 4.79
N GLY A 13 16.73 19.79 5.27
CA GLY A 13 16.44 18.46 5.78
C GLY A 13 15.71 17.62 4.74
N SER A 14 15.96 16.31 4.74
CA SER A 14 15.20 15.35 3.94
C SER A 14 13.72 15.43 4.30
N THR A 15 12.85 15.29 3.30
CA THR A 15 11.41 15.13 3.52
C THR A 15 11.16 13.75 4.14
N THR A 16 10.50 13.71 5.30
CA THR A 16 10.14 12.42 5.94
C THR A 16 8.71 12.06 5.56
N ILE A 17 8.51 10.84 5.07
CA ILE A 17 7.22 10.33 4.59
C ILE A 17 6.85 9.07 5.37
N ASP A 18 5.66 9.07 5.97
CA ASP A 18 5.08 7.90 6.64
C ASP A 18 4.08 7.22 5.68
N LEU A 19 4.52 6.11 5.06
CA LEU A 19 3.75 5.40 4.03
C LEU A 19 2.50 4.71 4.59
N ASN A 20 2.50 4.30 5.86
CA ASN A 20 1.35 3.63 6.47
C ASN A 20 0.09 4.49 6.49
N LYS A 21 0.22 5.81 6.34
CA LYS A 21 -0.93 6.74 6.27
C LYS A 21 -1.75 6.64 5.00
N TYR A 22 -1.14 6.10 3.92
CA TYR A 22 -1.72 6.09 2.59
C TYR A 22 -2.17 4.70 2.15
N ILE A 23 -2.07 3.69 3.02
CA ILE A 23 -2.48 2.32 2.74
C ILE A 23 -3.83 2.02 3.40
N THR A 24 -4.73 1.43 2.63
CA THR A 24 -6.00 0.87 3.11
C THR A 24 -6.08 -0.59 2.70
N ILE A 25 -6.49 -1.45 3.63
CA ILE A 25 -6.71 -2.88 3.39
C ILE A 25 -8.17 -3.18 3.70
N GLU A 26 -8.89 -3.77 2.76
CA GLU A 26 -10.30 -4.13 2.87
C GLU A 26 -10.51 -5.58 2.49
N ALA A 27 -11.37 -6.27 3.24
CA ALA A 27 -11.79 -7.63 2.95
C ALA A 27 -13.15 -7.60 2.24
N GLU A 28 -13.32 -8.43 1.21
CA GLU A 28 -14.58 -8.58 0.49
C GLU A 28 -14.85 -10.04 0.13
N GLY A 29 -16.13 -10.40 -0.01
CA GLY A 29 -16.57 -11.73 -0.43
C GLY A 29 -17.18 -12.55 0.69
N TYR A 30 -17.09 -13.88 0.53
CA TYR A 30 -17.66 -14.85 1.46
C TYR A 30 -16.59 -15.50 2.32
N ASP A 31 -16.98 -15.93 3.51
CA ASP A 31 -16.09 -16.67 4.42
C ASP A 31 -15.55 -17.93 3.72
N SER A 32 -14.27 -18.21 3.86
CA SER A 32 -13.50 -19.23 3.14
C SER A 32 -13.23 -18.99 1.64
N MET A 33 -13.79 -17.91 1.07
CA MET A 33 -13.54 -17.48 -0.32
C MET A 33 -13.28 -15.96 -0.39
N GLY A 34 -12.90 -15.36 0.72
CA GLY A 34 -12.64 -13.93 0.82
C GLY A 34 -11.41 -13.49 0.04
N THR A 35 -11.43 -12.25 -0.36
CA THR A 35 -10.30 -11.58 -1.02
C THR A 35 -9.93 -10.31 -0.28
N LEU A 36 -8.67 -9.91 -0.35
CA LEU A 36 -8.20 -8.61 0.14
C LEU A 36 -7.87 -7.67 -1.00
N ARG A 37 -8.39 -6.47 -0.87
CA ARG A 37 -7.98 -5.33 -1.66
C ARG A 37 -7.03 -4.46 -0.83
N CYS A 38 -5.88 -4.15 -1.38
CA CYS A 38 -4.95 -3.20 -0.81
C CYS A 38 -4.86 -2.00 -1.75
N THR A 39 -5.14 -0.82 -1.24
CA THR A 39 -5.17 0.41 -2.04
C THR A 39 -4.25 1.45 -1.41
N PHE A 40 -3.37 2.02 -2.24
CA PHE A 40 -2.59 3.19 -1.87
C PHE A 40 -3.34 4.44 -2.31
N ASP A 41 -3.50 5.41 -1.42
CA ASP A 41 -4.19 6.67 -1.68
C ASP A 41 -3.24 7.66 -2.37
N TYR A 42 -3.14 7.53 -3.69
CA TYR A 42 -2.30 8.37 -4.54
C TYR A 42 -2.71 9.84 -4.49
N GLU A 43 -4.03 10.12 -4.47
CA GLU A 43 -4.53 11.49 -4.45
C GLU A 43 -4.16 12.22 -3.16
N ALA A 44 -4.30 11.56 -2.01
CA ALA A 44 -3.89 12.12 -0.73
C ALA A 44 -2.37 12.29 -0.66
N PHE A 45 -1.62 11.31 -1.18
CA PHE A 45 -0.17 11.37 -1.22
C PHE A 45 0.34 12.53 -2.10
N GLU A 46 -0.17 12.63 -3.32
CA GLU A 46 0.16 13.72 -4.25
C GLU A 46 -0.15 15.08 -3.61
N LYS A 47 -1.35 15.25 -3.08
CA LYS A 47 -1.76 16.48 -2.40
C LYS A 47 -0.81 16.89 -1.26
N ASP A 48 -0.29 15.91 -0.53
CA ASP A 48 0.60 16.16 0.62
C ASP A 48 2.03 16.45 0.19
N TYR A 49 2.50 15.91 -0.95
CA TYR A 49 3.92 15.92 -1.33
C TYR A 49 4.23 16.52 -2.71
N ASP A 50 3.23 16.89 -3.51
CA ASP A 50 3.48 17.64 -4.75
C ASP A 50 4.28 18.92 -4.47
N GLY A 51 5.32 19.11 -5.29
CA GLY A 51 6.27 20.21 -5.14
C GLY A 51 7.20 20.15 -3.92
N LYS A 52 7.01 19.19 -2.98
CA LYS A 52 7.88 18.96 -1.82
C LYS A 52 8.96 17.92 -2.12
N ILE A 53 8.64 16.87 -2.86
CA ILE A 53 9.60 15.89 -3.38
C ILE A 53 10.26 16.50 -4.61
N LYS A 54 11.59 16.44 -4.65
CA LYS A 54 12.38 16.98 -5.76
C LYS A 54 13.40 15.95 -6.21
N ALA A 55 13.42 15.68 -7.50
CA ALA A 55 14.43 14.80 -8.07
C ALA A 55 15.79 15.51 -8.13
N ASN A 56 16.83 14.82 -7.67
CA ASN A 56 18.22 15.26 -7.74
C ASN A 56 19.03 14.29 -8.60
N VAL A 57 18.71 14.26 -9.88
CA VAL A 57 19.30 13.34 -10.87
C VAL A 57 19.74 14.08 -12.14
N LYS A 58 20.73 13.51 -12.83
CA LYS A 58 21.19 13.98 -14.14
C LYS A 58 21.33 12.78 -15.06
N SER A 59 21.03 12.96 -16.32
CA SER A 59 21.21 11.92 -17.35
C SER A 59 22.66 11.43 -17.45
N SER A 60 23.63 12.25 -17.05
CA SER A 60 25.05 11.90 -17.03
C SER A 60 25.46 10.95 -15.90
N ASP A 61 24.60 10.75 -14.89
CA ASP A 61 24.98 10.00 -13.69
C ASP A 61 24.94 8.47 -13.93
N GLY A 62 24.28 8.01 -15.00
CA GLY A 62 24.17 6.60 -15.38
C GLY A 62 23.22 5.79 -14.49
N GLY A 63 22.93 4.54 -14.89
CA GLY A 63 22.07 3.63 -14.12
C GLY A 63 20.71 4.21 -13.80
N THR A 64 20.16 3.92 -12.61
CA THR A 64 18.85 4.38 -12.13
C THR A 64 18.68 5.90 -12.21
N ALA A 65 19.73 6.68 -11.94
CA ALA A 65 19.66 8.15 -12.04
C ALA A 65 19.37 8.62 -13.48
N ALA A 66 19.98 7.98 -14.47
CA ALA A 66 19.74 8.31 -15.88
C ALA A 66 18.33 7.90 -16.33
N GLU A 67 17.81 6.78 -15.84
CA GLU A 67 16.45 6.33 -16.09
C GLU A 67 15.42 7.30 -15.52
N ILE A 68 15.55 7.67 -14.26
CA ILE A 68 14.70 8.68 -13.60
C ILE A 68 14.75 10.01 -14.35
N ALA A 69 15.96 10.49 -14.71
CA ALA A 69 16.11 11.75 -15.45
C ALA A 69 15.45 11.70 -16.83
N MET A 70 15.46 10.54 -17.49
CA MET A 70 14.83 10.32 -18.79
C MET A 70 13.30 10.36 -18.67
N VAL A 71 12.73 9.65 -17.70
CA VAL A 71 11.28 9.60 -17.45
C VAL A 71 10.74 10.99 -17.12
N LEU A 72 11.41 11.73 -16.24
CA LEU A 72 11.07 13.12 -15.93
C LEU A 72 11.20 14.04 -17.14
N GLY A 73 12.16 13.75 -18.05
CA GLY A 73 12.33 14.47 -19.30
C GLY A 73 11.16 14.27 -20.29
N PHE A 74 10.37 13.21 -20.14
CA PHE A 74 9.13 12.98 -20.89
C PHE A 74 7.91 13.65 -20.29
N GLY A 75 8.03 14.30 -19.14
CA GLY A 75 6.97 15.09 -18.51
C GLY A 75 6.20 14.36 -17.40
N GLU A 76 6.71 13.24 -16.92
CA GLU A 76 6.15 12.58 -15.74
C GLU A 76 6.33 13.44 -14.49
N GLU A 77 5.34 13.38 -13.59
CA GLU A 77 5.41 14.10 -12.32
C GLU A 77 6.44 13.46 -11.37
N VAL A 78 7.15 14.31 -10.62
CA VAL A 78 8.21 13.82 -9.71
C VAL A 78 7.67 12.88 -8.63
N VAL A 79 6.43 13.10 -8.18
CA VAL A 79 5.76 12.28 -7.17
C VAL A 79 5.50 10.88 -7.72
N ASP A 80 5.01 10.77 -8.95
CA ASP A 80 4.72 9.49 -9.60
C ASP A 80 6.00 8.69 -9.81
N VAL A 81 7.04 9.35 -10.35
CA VAL A 81 8.35 8.72 -10.55
C VAL A 81 8.96 8.27 -9.22
N PHE A 82 8.81 9.05 -8.15
CA PHE A 82 9.26 8.66 -6.82
C PHE A 82 8.54 7.40 -6.34
N LEU A 83 7.22 7.32 -6.48
CA LEU A 83 6.42 6.16 -6.07
C LEU A 83 6.80 4.93 -6.88
N ASP A 84 6.93 5.06 -8.18
CA ASP A 84 7.27 3.95 -9.08
C ASP A 84 8.67 3.37 -8.86
N TYR A 85 9.63 4.19 -8.45
CA TYR A 85 11.01 3.74 -8.24
C TYR A 85 11.36 3.38 -6.80
N CYS A 86 10.59 3.88 -5.82
CA CYS A 86 11.00 3.76 -4.43
C CYS A 86 10.00 3.05 -3.51
N VAL A 87 8.73 2.88 -3.92
CA VAL A 87 7.69 2.41 -3.01
C VAL A 87 7.04 1.14 -3.51
N TYR A 88 7.35 0.02 -2.84
CA TYR A 88 6.76 -1.29 -3.15
C TYR A 88 6.16 -1.90 -1.89
N TYR A 89 5.09 -2.67 -2.08
CA TYR A 89 4.47 -3.43 -1.00
C TYR A 89 3.75 -4.67 -1.55
N GLN A 90 3.60 -5.67 -0.71
CA GLN A 90 2.91 -6.91 -1.05
C GLN A 90 2.14 -7.47 0.14
N LEU A 91 1.06 -8.19 -0.15
CA LEU A 91 0.36 -9.02 0.81
C LEU A 91 0.85 -10.46 0.69
N ASP A 92 1.06 -11.14 1.80
CA ASP A 92 1.46 -12.56 1.84
C ASP A 92 0.33 -13.48 1.36
N LYS A 93 -0.94 -13.08 1.49
CA LYS A 93 -2.11 -13.78 0.98
C LYS A 93 -3.18 -12.80 0.52
N ARG A 94 -3.87 -13.08 -0.61
CA ARG A 94 -4.89 -12.18 -1.18
C ARG A 94 -6.24 -12.83 -1.42
N SER A 95 -6.33 -14.16 -1.41
CA SER A 95 -7.56 -14.91 -1.73
C SER A 95 -7.72 -16.13 -0.82
N ASP A 96 -8.87 -16.77 -0.93
CA ASP A 96 -9.25 -17.95 -0.13
C ASP A 96 -9.13 -17.68 1.38
N LEU A 97 -9.63 -16.51 1.78
CA LEU A 97 -9.55 -16.02 3.13
C LEU A 97 -10.82 -16.31 3.92
N SER A 98 -10.64 -16.56 5.21
CA SER A 98 -11.71 -16.71 6.19
C SER A 98 -11.67 -15.61 7.23
N ASN A 99 -12.83 -15.37 7.86
CA ASN A 99 -12.88 -14.49 9.02
C ASN A 99 -11.94 -15.00 10.12
N GLY A 100 -11.08 -14.14 10.61
CA GLY A 100 -10.04 -14.47 11.61
C GLY A 100 -8.66 -14.76 11.01
N ASP A 101 -8.53 -14.95 9.69
CA ASP A 101 -7.21 -15.06 9.06
C ASP A 101 -6.40 -13.78 9.31
N VAL A 102 -5.11 -13.95 9.52
CA VAL A 102 -4.17 -12.83 9.64
C VAL A 102 -3.32 -12.76 8.40
N VAL A 103 -3.36 -11.63 7.73
CA VAL A 103 -2.57 -11.37 6.51
C VAL A 103 -1.60 -10.23 6.79
N THR A 104 -0.38 -10.37 6.30
CA THR A 104 0.66 -9.36 6.49
C THR A 104 0.90 -8.59 5.19
N LEU A 105 0.83 -7.27 5.26
CA LEU A 105 1.38 -6.40 4.25
C LEU A 105 2.82 -6.10 4.61
N THR A 106 3.73 -6.42 3.70
CA THR A 106 5.16 -6.13 3.84
C THR A 106 5.55 -5.05 2.85
N TRP A 107 6.30 -4.07 3.33
CA TRP A 107 6.92 -3.04 2.51
C TRP A 107 8.26 -3.53 1.97
N ASP A 108 8.55 -3.21 0.71
CA ASP A 108 9.82 -3.50 0.04
C ASP A 108 10.26 -2.22 -0.69
N CYS A 109 10.74 -1.25 0.07
CA CYS A 109 11.02 0.09 -0.41
C CYS A 109 12.52 0.29 -0.67
N GLU A 110 12.83 1.09 -1.69
CA GLU A 110 14.20 1.46 -2.05
C GLU A 110 14.65 2.70 -1.25
N ASP A 111 14.90 2.54 0.05
CA ASP A 111 15.22 3.63 0.99
C ASP A 111 16.47 4.43 0.58
N GLU A 112 17.49 3.73 0.06
CA GLU A 112 18.74 4.38 -0.38
C GLU A 112 18.49 5.25 -1.61
N ASP A 113 17.69 4.79 -2.57
CA ASP A 113 17.34 5.52 -3.78
C ASP A 113 16.40 6.69 -3.47
N ALA A 114 15.42 6.48 -2.58
CA ALA A 114 14.55 7.54 -2.07
C ALA A 114 15.37 8.70 -1.46
N LYS A 115 16.35 8.36 -0.64
CA LYS A 115 17.23 9.35 -0.02
C LYS A 115 18.17 9.99 -1.02
N LYS A 116 18.78 9.20 -1.89
CA LYS A 116 19.83 9.64 -2.83
C LYS A 116 19.28 10.50 -3.97
N TYR A 117 18.16 10.06 -4.57
CA TYR A 117 17.63 10.69 -5.77
C TYR A 117 16.52 11.69 -5.50
N PHE A 118 15.80 11.56 -4.36
CA PHE A 118 14.66 12.41 -4.04
C PHE A 118 14.79 13.17 -2.72
N ASN A 119 15.87 12.94 -1.97
CA ASN A 119 16.08 13.52 -0.64
C ASN A 119 14.91 13.23 0.32
N VAL A 120 14.36 12.01 0.21
CA VAL A 120 13.24 11.51 1.02
C VAL A 120 13.75 10.48 2.01
N GLN A 121 13.24 10.54 3.24
CA GLN A 121 13.39 9.52 4.26
C GLN A 121 12.04 8.83 4.46
N LEU A 122 11.96 7.54 4.08
CA LEU A 122 10.77 6.75 4.27
C LEU A 122 10.63 6.28 5.73
N LYS A 123 9.38 6.22 6.19
CA LYS A 123 8.95 5.56 7.42
C LYS A 123 7.81 4.64 7.09
N TYR A 124 7.93 3.40 7.49
CA TYR A 124 6.91 2.38 7.31
C TYR A 124 7.09 1.26 8.32
N THR A 125 6.03 0.51 8.54
CA THR A 125 6.06 -0.74 9.29
C THR A 125 5.11 -1.71 8.62
N ASP A 126 5.44 -2.98 8.62
CA ASP A 126 4.55 -4.02 8.13
C ASP A 126 3.23 -3.98 8.89
N ILE A 127 2.14 -4.27 8.18
CA ILE A 127 0.79 -4.20 8.73
C ILE A 127 0.22 -5.61 8.83
N GLN A 128 -0.16 -6.02 10.04
CA GLN A 128 -0.95 -7.22 10.24
C GLN A 128 -2.43 -6.87 10.19
N TYR A 129 -3.13 -7.42 9.22
CA TYR A 129 -4.57 -7.25 9.04
C TYR A 129 -5.30 -8.53 9.40
N THR A 130 -6.23 -8.44 10.36
CA THR A 130 -7.12 -9.56 10.66
C THR A 130 -8.35 -9.46 9.79
N VAL A 131 -8.59 -10.48 8.96
CA VAL A 131 -9.75 -10.58 8.07
C VAL A 131 -11.02 -10.67 8.90
N LYS A 132 -12.01 -9.86 8.54
CA LYS A 132 -13.32 -9.80 9.20
C LYS A 132 -14.35 -9.25 8.23
N GLU A 133 -15.62 -9.38 8.61
CA GLU A 133 -16.76 -8.86 7.84
C GLU A 133 -16.99 -9.58 6.49
N LEU A 134 -16.35 -10.75 6.27
CA LEU A 134 -16.74 -11.62 5.18
C LEU A 134 -18.13 -12.20 5.46
N THR A 135 -18.95 -12.30 4.40
CA THR A 135 -20.30 -12.85 4.49
C THR A 135 -20.26 -14.33 4.83
N GLU A 136 -20.89 -14.74 5.93
CA GLU A 136 -20.98 -16.14 6.28
C GLU A 136 -21.87 -16.89 5.27
N VAL A 137 -21.38 -18.04 4.80
CA VAL A 137 -22.16 -18.93 3.94
C VAL A 137 -22.89 -19.91 4.84
N GLY A 138 -24.22 -19.83 4.83
CA GLY A 138 -25.05 -20.81 5.54
C GLY A 138 -24.82 -22.23 5.02
N THR A 139 -24.53 -23.17 5.90
CA THR A 139 -24.47 -24.58 5.53
C THR A 139 -25.89 -25.10 5.30
N PHE A 140 -26.09 -25.69 4.15
CA PHE A 140 -27.36 -26.32 3.75
C PHE A 140 -27.16 -27.83 3.80
N ASP A 141 -27.97 -28.52 4.61
CA ASP A 141 -28.03 -29.99 4.56
C ASP A 141 -29.10 -30.41 3.54
N PRO A 142 -28.73 -30.91 2.38
CA PRO A 142 -29.69 -31.36 1.35
C PRO A 142 -30.57 -32.50 1.83
N PHE A 143 -30.17 -33.25 2.84
CA PHE A 143 -30.97 -34.40 3.36
C PHE A 143 -32.09 -33.98 4.32
N GLU A 144 -32.08 -32.76 4.82
CA GLU A 144 -33.22 -32.21 5.58
C GLU A 144 -34.46 -31.98 4.69
N TYR A 145 -34.29 -31.87 3.36
CA TYR A 145 -35.32 -31.51 2.41
C TYR A 145 -35.66 -32.63 1.39
N VAL A 146 -34.97 -33.76 1.47
CA VAL A 146 -35.18 -34.90 0.55
C VAL A 146 -35.54 -36.14 1.37
N SER A 147 -36.81 -36.55 1.30
CA SER A 147 -37.22 -37.91 1.74
C SER A 147 -37.11 -38.88 0.57
N VAL A 148 -36.29 -39.93 0.73
CA VAL A 148 -36.17 -40.99 -0.27
C VAL A 148 -37.18 -42.10 0.10
N GLU A 149 -38.27 -42.22 -0.65
CA GLU A 149 -39.19 -43.35 -0.53
C GLU A 149 -38.77 -44.45 -1.50
N PHE A 150 -38.45 -45.62 -0.95
CA PHE A 150 -38.25 -46.81 -1.77
C PHE A 150 -39.59 -47.52 -1.93
N SER A 151 -40.21 -47.47 -3.12
CA SER A 151 -41.31 -48.30 -3.51
C SER A 151 -40.73 -49.56 -4.21
N GLY A 152 -40.64 -50.65 -3.50
CA GLY A 152 -40.31 -51.94 -4.09
C GLY A 152 -41.58 -52.67 -4.56
N ALA A 153 -41.55 -53.20 -5.77
CA ALA A 153 -42.54 -54.17 -6.24
C ALA A 153 -42.16 -55.56 -5.78
#